data_90d1f371b19c5584c53cbcd6a50b6e68
#
_entry.id   90d1f371b19c5584c53cbcd6a50b6e68
#
_cell.length_a   1.000
_cell.length_b   1.000
_cell.length_c   1.000
_cell.angle_alpha   90.00
_cell.angle_beta   90.00
_cell.angle_gamma   90.00
#
_symmetry.space_group_name_H-M   'P 1'
#
loop_
_entity.id
_entity.type
_entity.pdbx_description
1 polymer ?
#
loop_
_entity_poly.entity_id
_entity_poly.type
_entity_poly.pdbx_seq_one_letter_code
_entity_poly.pdbx_strand_id
1 'polypeptide(L)'
;MAPEQPARSGIDFSAFRDPKLARELIERIHELVGGRAINLMEVCGTHTVSIGRYGFRSTMPAGLKLLSGPGCPVCVTANRDIDHAIALANIDGAIITTFGDMMRVPGSSTSLAAQKAAGRDIRIVYSPLDALDIAEQNPDRPVIFMGVGFETTTPTIAAAILEAEARGLLNFSVYCAHKTTPPALRAIANDPETAIDGFILPGHVATITGLAPFSFLVDEFNTPGVVTGFEPVDILQGICMLVQMVVEDRPAIDNAYRRGVNADGNPVARQLVEQVFEPCDTTWRGLGPIANSGLSIRPEFSRFDARARFDVPVEATVEPRGCRCGDVLRGAIAPSSCPLFGRTCTPEHPVGPCMVSSEGSCAAYYRYRD
;
A
#
# COMPACT_ATOMS: atom_id res chain seq x y z
N MET A 1 -21.75 -47.64 5.11
CA MET A 1 -22.28 -46.29 4.88
C MET A 1 -21.21 -45.33 5.34
N ALA A 2 -20.54 -44.65 4.40
CA ALA A 2 -19.62 -43.59 4.72
C ALA A 2 -20.42 -42.33 5.11
N PRO A 3 -20.00 -41.53 6.11
CA PRO A 3 -20.69 -40.29 6.45
C PRO A 3 -20.57 -39.30 5.29
N GLU A 4 -21.71 -38.80 4.82
CA GLU A 4 -21.78 -37.66 3.91
C GLU A 4 -21.05 -36.46 4.54
N GLN A 5 -19.99 -36.00 3.88
CA GLN A 5 -19.36 -34.75 4.25
C GLN A 5 -20.35 -33.60 3.96
N PRO A 6 -20.60 -32.67 4.92
CA PRO A 6 -21.44 -31.55 4.66
C PRO A 6 -20.87 -30.75 3.49
N ALA A 7 -21.72 -30.46 2.50
CA ALA A 7 -21.36 -29.59 1.38
C ALA A 7 -20.78 -28.29 1.91
N ARG A 8 -19.51 -28.01 1.64
CA ARG A 8 -18.93 -26.69 1.86
C ARG A 8 -19.74 -25.73 0.98
N SER A 9 -20.54 -24.87 1.60
CA SER A 9 -21.16 -23.73 0.92
C SER A 9 -20.05 -22.79 0.49
N GLY A 10 -19.44 -23.08 -0.65
CA GLY A 10 -18.44 -22.21 -1.24
C GLY A 10 -19.09 -20.88 -1.61
N ILE A 11 -18.48 -19.77 -1.25
CA ILE A 11 -18.90 -18.45 -1.74
C ILE A 11 -18.84 -18.51 -3.26
N ASP A 12 -19.95 -18.25 -3.94
CA ASP A 12 -19.97 -18.15 -5.39
C ASP A 12 -19.35 -16.80 -5.81
N PHE A 13 -18.06 -16.84 -6.14
CA PHE A 13 -17.33 -15.66 -6.59
C PHE A 13 -17.78 -15.13 -7.95
N SER A 14 -18.57 -15.90 -8.73
CA SER A 14 -19.08 -15.45 -10.03
C SER A 14 -20.04 -14.27 -9.90
N ALA A 15 -20.81 -14.20 -8.81
CA ALA A 15 -21.71 -13.10 -8.51
C ALA A 15 -21.00 -11.73 -8.41
N PHE A 16 -19.75 -11.72 -7.94
CA PHE A 16 -18.96 -10.47 -7.84
C PHE A 16 -18.36 -10.00 -9.18
N ARG A 17 -18.54 -10.80 -10.24
CA ARG A 17 -18.14 -10.52 -11.63
C ARG A 17 -19.33 -10.51 -12.59
N ASP A 18 -20.55 -10.49 -12.07
CA ASP A 18 -21.76 -10.51 -12.90
C ASP A 18 -21.86 -9.20 -13.72
N PRO A 19 -21.82 -9.28 -15.06
CA PRO A 19 -21.84 -8.10 -15.90
C PRO A 19 -23.22 -7.41 -15.93
N LYS A 20 -24.30 -8.11 -15.57
CA LYS A 20 -25.63 -7.52 -15.47
C LYS A 20 -25.72 -6.65 -14.23
N LEU A 21 -25.32 -7.19 -13.09
CA LEU A 21 -25.29 -6.43 -11.82
C LEU A 21 -24.31 -5.24 -11.92
N ALA A 22 -23.16 -5.42 -12.59
CA ALA A 22 -22.23 -4.32 -12.81
C ALA A 22 -22.87 -3.17 -13.62
N ARG A 23 -23.63 -3.49 -14.69
CA ARG A 23 -24.36 -2.47 -15.48
C ARG A 23 -25.44 -1.75 -14.66
N GLU A 24 -26.23 -2.50 -13.91
CA GLU A 24 -27.26 -1.92 -13.03
C GLU A 24 -26.67 -0.93 -11.99
N LEU A 25 -25.52 -1.30 -11.42
CA LEU A 25 -24.80 -0.40 -10.50
C LEU A 25 -24.25 0.86 -11.21
N ILE A 26 -23.71 0.73 -12.42
CA ILE A 26 -23.25 1.87 -13.21
C ILE A 26 -24.41 2.80 -13.55
N GLU A 27 -25.55 2.28 -14.02
CA GLU A 27 -26.75 3.06 -14.30
C GLU A 27 -27.23 3.80 -13.02
N ARG A 28 -27.23 3.11 -11.90
CA ARG A 28 -27.60 3.72 -10.61
C ARG A 28 -26.64 4.84 -10.18
N ILE A 29 -25.33 4.68 -10.42
CA ILE A 29 -24.34 5.72 -10.14
C ILE A 29 -24.61 6.94 -11.03
N HIS A 30 -24.91 6.76 -12.33
CA HIS A 30 -25.25 7.85 -13.23
C HIS A 30 -26.48 8.64 -12.75
N GLU A 31 -27.54 7.95 -12.31
CA GLU A 31 -28.74 8.57 -11.75
C GLU A 31 -28.42 9.39 -10.49
N LEU A 32 -27.68 8.81 -9.55
CA LEU A 32 -27.35 9.44 -8.27
C LEU A 32 -26.47 10.68 -8.44
N VAL A 33 -25.47 10.62 -9.30
CA VAL A 33 -24.58 11.77 -9.58
C VAL A 33 -25.36 12.95 -10.15
N GLY A 34 -26.30 12.72 -11.08
CA GLY A 34 -27.24 13.75 -11.55
C GLY A 34 -26.61 15.06 -11.98
N GLY A 35 -25.42 15.01 -12.58
CA GLY A 35 -24.67 16.19 -13.05
C GLY A 35 -23.84 16.90 -11.95
N ARG A 36 -23.78 16.39 -10.72
CA ARG A 36 -22.91 16.93 -9.66
C ARG A 36 -21.44 16.60 -9.95
N ALA A 37 -20.54 17.45 -9.44
CA ALA A 37 -19.12 17.16 -9.44
C ALA A 37 -18.77 16.43 -8.14
N ILE A 38 -18.27 15.20 -8.22
CA ILE A 38 -17.90 14.34 -7.09
C ILE A 38 -16.52 13.74 -7.36
N ASN A 39 -15.62 13.83 -6.38
CA ASN A 39 -14.29 13.26 -6.43
C ASN A 39 -14.17 12.17 -5.38
N LEU A 40 -14.03 10.91 -5.79
CA LEU A 40 -13.78 9.79 -4.90
C LEU A 40 -12.31 9.36 -5.05
N MET A 41 -11.62 9.16 -3.91
CA MET A 41 -10.23 8.71 -3.91
C MET A 41 -10.14 7.26 -3.43
N GLU A 42 -9.53 6.39 -4.24
CA GLU A 42 -9.11 5.08 -3.77
C GLU A 42 -7.72 5.16 -3.13
N VAL A 43 -7.49 4.37 -2.10
CA VAL A 43 -6.24 4.37 -1.32
C VAL A 43 -5.65 2.96 -1.17
N CYS A 44 -5.74 2.18 -2.26
CA CYS A 44 -5.19 0.83 -2.36
C CYS A 44 -4.74 0.55 -3.80
N GLY A 45 -3.47 0.17 -3.98
CA GLY A 45 -2.94 -0.13 -5.32
C GLY A 45 -3.71 -1.21 -6.07
N THR A 46 -4.26 -2.22 -5.36
CA THR A 46 -5.12 -3.23 -5.97
C THR A 46 -6.42 -2.62 -6.52
N HIS A 47 -7.00 -1.62 -5.83
CA HIS A 47 -8.15 -0.86 -6.38
C HIS A 47 -7.75 -0.08 -7.62
N THR A 48 -6.59 0.61 -7.61
CA THR A 48 -6.07 1.34 -8.77
C THR A 48 -6.01 0.43 -10.00
N VAL A 49 -5.44 -0.77 -9.82
CA VAL A 49 -5.33 -1.80 -10.89
C VAL A 49 -6.70 -2.28 -11.35
N SER A 50 -7.61 -2.60 -10.44
CA SER A 50 -8.94 -3.11 -10.78
C SER A 50 -9.78 -2.05 -11.48
N ILE A 51 -9.79 -0.80 -11.01
CA ILE A 51 -10.48 0.33 -11.64
C ILE A 51 -9.98 0.55 -13.08
N GLY A 52 -8.66 0.50 -13.31
CA GLY A 52 -8.09 0.58 -14.65
C GLY A 52 -8.45 -0.62 -15.51
N ARG A 53 -8.26 -1.84 -14.98
CA ARG A 53 -8.50 -3.11 -15.69
C ARG A 53 -9.93 -3.26 -16.20
N TYR A 54 -10.91 -2.78 -15.42
CA TYR A 54 -12.33 -2.85 -15.77
C TYR A 54 -12.85 -1.59 -16.46
N GLY A 55 -11.99 -0.59 -16.71
CA GLY A 55 -12.34 0.63 -17.42
C GLY A 55 -13.34 1.52 -16.66
N PHE A 56 -13.36 1.45 -15.32
CA PHE A 56 -14.38 2.19 -14.56
C PHE A 56 -14.27 3.70 -14.71
N ARG A 57 -13.08 4.26 -14.97
CA ARG A 57 -12.94 5.71 -15.17
C ARG A 57 -13.72 6.20 -16.38
N SER A 58 -13.72 5.42 -17.47
CA SER A 58 -14.44 5.77 -18.71
C SER A 58 -15.94 5.46 -18.65
N THR A 59 -16.37 4.58 -17.74
CA THR A 59 -17.79 4.23 -17.59
C THR A 59 -18.54 5.10 -16.57
N MET A 60 -17.83 5.86 -15.74
CA MET A 60 -18.46 6.77 -14.78
C MET A 60 -19.01 8.02 -15.49
N PRO A 61 -20.07 8.66 -14.93
CA PRO A 61 -20.58 9.93 -15.43
C PRO A 61 -19.50 11.01 -15.37
N ALA A 62 -19.53 11.97 -16.32
CA ALA A 62 -18.49 13.01 -16.45
C ALA A 62 -18.24 13.83 -15.16
N GLY A 63 -19.24 13.92 -14.28
CA GLY A 63 -19.12 14.60 -12.98
C GLY A 63 -18.42 13.78 -11.90
N LEU A 64 -18.26 12.47 -12.07
CA LEU A 64 -17.63 11.61 -11.07
C LEU A 64 -16.18 11.30 -11.46
N LYS A 65 -15.23 11.71 -10.62
CA LYS A 65 -13.82 11.41 -10.81
C LYS A 65 -13.36 10.35 -9.79
N LEU A 66 -12.65 9.35 -10.29
CA LEU A 66 -11.97 8.35 -9.48
C LEU A 66 -10.47 8.68 -9.41
N LEU A 67 -10.05 9.24 -8.28
CA LEU A 67 -8.69 9.66 -8.01
C LEU A 67 -7.89 8.50 -7.40
N SER A 68 -6.61 8.42 -7.72
CA SER A 68 -5.69 7.47 -7.08
C SER A 68 -4.93 8.15 -5.95
N GLY A 69 -4.97 7.55 -4.77
CA GLY A 69 -4.27 8.01 -3.58
C GLY A 69 -3.02 7.19 -3.24
N PRO A 70 -2.45 7.34 -2.03
CA PRO A 70 -1.19 6.72 -1.62
C PRO A 70 -1.35 5.24 -1.20
N GLY A 71 -2.00 4.44 -2.02
CA GLY A 71 -2.37 3.05 -1.74
C GLY A 71 -1.29 1.99 -2.02
N CYS A 72 -0.11 2.37 -2.52
CA CYS A 72 0.98 1.45 -2.84
C CYS A 72 2.18 1.71 -1.91
N PRO A 73 2.59 0.73 -1.06
CA PRO A 73 3.69 0.93 -0.10
C PRO A 73 5.03 1.21 -0.78
N VAL A 74 5.29 0.58 -1.93
CA VAL A 74 6.49 0.85 -2.75
C VAL A 74 6.53 2.30 -3.22
N CYS A 75 5.36 2.83 -3.64
CA CYS A 75 5.25 4.18 -4.19
C CYS A 75 5.50 5.28 -3.15
N VAL A 76 5.07 5.02 -1.91
CA VAL A 76 5.15 6.00 -0.80
C VAL A 76 6.40 5.86 0.06
N THR A 77 7.23 4.83 -0.17
CA THR A 77 8.51 4.69 0.53
C THR A 77 9.42 5.85 0.16
N ALA A 78 9.90 6.58 1.18
CA ALA A 78 10.75 7.73 0.98
C ALA A 78 12.06 7.36 0.28
N ASN A 79 12.58 8.25 -0.55
CA ASN A 79 13.83 8.00 -1.27
C ASN A 79 15.00 7.70 -0.33
N ARG A 80 15.03 8.38 0.82
CA ARG A 80 16.02 8.13 1.88
C ARG A 80 16.00 6.69 2.40
N ASP A 81 14.83 6.03 2.45
CA ASP A 81 14.74 4.62 2.89
C ASP A 81 15.34 3.68 1.84
N ILE A 82 15.22 4.03 0.56
CA ILE A 82 15.86 3.29 -0.54
C ILE A 82 17.38 3.48 -0.48
N ASP A 83 17.85 4.73 -0.32
CA ASP A 83 19.27 5.06 -0.20
C ASP A 83 19.91 4.36 1.00
N HIS A 84 19.18 4.27 2.12
CA HIS A 84 19.63 3.55 3.31
C HIS A 84 19.74 2.04 3.06
N ALA A 85 18.75 1.43 2.38
CA ALA A 85 18.82 0.01 2.02
C ALA A 85 20.00 -0.28 1.08
N ILE A 86 20.32 0.65 0.17
CA ILE A 86 21.48 0.59 -0.71
C ILE A 86 22.79 0.70 0.12
N ALA A 87 22.84 1.61 1.10
CA ALA A 87 23.99 1.74 2.00
C ALA A 87 24.22 0.46 2.82
N LEU A 88 23.15 -0.15 3.35
CA LEU A 88 23.23 -1.43 4.04
C LEU A 88 23.75 -2.57 3.14
N ALA A 89 23.41 -2.55 1.85
CA ALA A 89 23.93 -3.53 0.89
C ALA A 89 25.45 -3.40 0.64
N ASN A 90 26.06 -2.29 1.04
CA ASN A 90 27.51 -2.07 0.93
C ASN A 90 28.31 -2.58 2.16
N ILE A 91 27.64 -3.04 3.21
CA ILE A 91 28.31 -3.70 4.34
C ILE A 91 28.96 -5.00 3.85
N ASP A 92 30.22 -5.21 4.22
CA ASP A 92 30.95 -6.40 3.81
C ASP A 92 30.28 -7.68 4.32
N GLY A 93 30.05 -8.60 3.40
CA GLY A 93 29.39 -9.87 3.70
C GLY A 93 27.89 -9.79 3.94
N ALA A 94 27.26 -8.60 3.96
CA ALA A 94 25.82 -8.50 4.17
C ALA A 94 25.02 -9.16 3.04
N ILE A 95 23.89 -9.73 3.43
CA ILE A 95 22.84 -10.24 2.53
C ILE A 95 21.61 -9.38 2.74
N ILE A 96 21.20 -8.66 1.71
CA ILE A 96 19.93 -7.92 1.73
C ILE A 96 18.84 -8.83 1.17
N THR A 97 17.75 -8.96 1.90
CA THR A 97 16.55 -9.66 1.45
C THR A 97 15.41 -8.67 1.30
N THR A 98 14.65 -8.78 0.21
CA THR A 98 13.56 -7.82 -0.09
C THR A 98 12.52 -8.44 -1.03
N PHE A 99 11.34 -7.82 -1.10
CA PHE A 99 10.34 -8.15 -2.09
C PHE A 99 10.72 -7.63 -3.49
N GLY A 100 10.26 -8.35 -4.52
CA GLY A 100 10.73 -8.15 -5.90
C GLY A 100 10.56 -6.73 -6.44
N ASP A 101 9.47 -6.05 -6.12
CA ASP A 101 9.19 -4.68 -6.59
C ASP A 101 10.27 -3.68 -6.13
N MET A 102 10.80 -3.86 -4.90
CA MET A 102 11.82 -2.98 -4.35
C MET A 102 13.13 -2.97 -5.11
N MET A 103 13.44 -4.06 -5.83
CA MET A 103 14.69 -4.19 -6.60
C MET A 103 14.91 -3.05 -7.59
N ARG A 104 13.84 -2.61 -8.26
CA ARG A 104 13.91 -1.62 -9.35
C ARG A 104 13.55 -0.19 -8.92
N VAL A 105 13.18 0.01 -7.66
CA VAL A 105 12.89 1.35 -7.15
C VAL A 105 14.17 2.19 -7.20
N PRO A 106 14.17 3.31 -7.92
CA PRO A 106 15.36 4.16 -7.97
C PRO A 106 15.55 4.87 -6.63
N GLY A 107 16.77 4.78 -6.10
CA GLY A 107 17.31 5.68 -5.07
C GLY A 107 17.83 6.96 -5.69
N SER A 108 18.61 7.72 -4.94
CA SER A 108 19.19 9.00 -5.39
C SER A 108 20.19 8.84 -6.52
N SER A 109 21.09 7.84 -6.46
CA SER A 109 22.11 7.59 -7.46
C SER A 109 22.04 6.22 -8.14
N THR A 110 21.39 5.23 -7.51
CA THR A 110 21.38 3.85 -7.97
C THR A 110 20.11 3.10 -7.50
N SER A 111 20.05 1.77 -7.68
CA SER A 111 18.97 0.91 -7.19
C SER A 111 19.53 -0.40 -6.63
N LEU A 112 18.73 -1.14 -5.88
CA LEU A 112 19.11 -2.47 -5.39
C LEU A 112 19.44 -3.43 -6.55
N ALA A 113 18.73 -3.35 -7.68
CA ALA A 113 19.05 -4.15 -8.86
C ALA A 113 20.42 -3.82 -9.44
N ALA A 114 20.80 -2.55 -9.52
CA ALA A 114 22.12 -2.13 -9.97
C ALA A 114 23.22 -2.56 -8.99
N GLN A 115 22.97 -2.49 -7.67
CA GLN A 115 23.88 -2.98 -6.65
C GLN A 115 24.09 -4.50 -6.75
N LYS A 116 23.03 -5.25 -7.01
CA LYS A 116 23.13 -6.69 -7.28
C LYS A 116 23.98 -6.98 -8.51
N ALA A 117 23.79 -6.23 -9.59
CA ALA A 117 24.60 -6.35 -10.81
C ALA A 117 26.09 -5.99 -10.56
N ALA A 118 26.36 -5.10 -9.59
CA ALA A 118 27.70 -4.75 -9.14
C ALA A 118 28.31 -5.79 -8.15
N GLY A 119 27.65 -6.91 -7.91
CA GLY A 119 28.17 -8.02 -7.11
C GLY A 119 27.72 -8.03 -5.64
N ARG A 120 26.80 -7.15 -5.21
CA ARG A 120 26.23 -7.20 -3.85
C ARG A 120 25.25 -8.36 -3.73
N ASP A 121 25.23 -9.02 -2.57
CA ASP A 121 24.33 -10.16 -2.31
C ASP A 121 22.94 -9.65 -1.92
N ILE A 122 22.08 -9.48 -2.92
CA ILE A 122 20.69 -9.04 -2.75
C ILE A 122 19.78 -10.14 -3.27
N ARG A 123 18.90 -10.62 -2.40
CA ARG A 123 18.02 -11.77 -2.67
C ARG A 123 16.55 -11.37 -2.61
N ILE A 124 15.80 -11.78 -3.63
CA ILE A 124 14.34 -11.62 -3.64
C ILE A 124 13.75 -12.76 -2.82
N VAL A 125 12.87 -12.42 -1.89
CA VAL A 125 12.11 -13.36 -1.07
C VAL A 125 10.62 -13.11 -1.22
N TYR A 126 9.80 -14.13 -0.96
CA TYR A 126 8.35 -14.04 -1.03
C TYR A 126 7.71 -13.96 0.36
N SER A 127 8.48 -14.27 1.39
CA SER A 127 8.10 -14.19 2.79
C SER A 127 9.27 -13.66 3.62
N PRO A 128 9.02 -12.89 4.70
CA PRO A 128 10.08 -12.57 5.66
C PRO A 128 10.64 -13.82 6.36
N LEU A 129 9.90 -14.93 6.39
CA LEU A 129 10.39 -16.22 6.91
C LEU A 129 11.49 -16.82 6.02
N ASP A 130 11.44 -16.62 4.69
CA ASP A 130 12.53 -17.04 3.79
C ASP A 130 13.85 -16.37 4.16
N ALA A 131 13.80 -15.15 4.71
CA ALA A 131 14.99 -14.45 5.17
C ALA A 131 15.58 -15.07 6.44
N LEU A 132 14.76 -15.68 7.29
CA LEU A 132 15.25 -16.44 8.46
C LEU A 132 16.00 -17.69 8.03
N ASP A 133 15.48 -18.42 7.05
CA ASP A 133 16.15 -19.61 6.51
C ASP A 133 17.49 -19.24 5.85
N ILE A 134 17.55 -18.06 5.18
CA ILE A 134 18.80 -17.50 4.66
C ILE A 134 19.76 -17.17 5.80
N ALA A 135 19.28 -16.60 6.91
CA ALA A 135 20.11 -16.27 8.07
C ALA A 135 20.69 -17.52 8.73
N GLU A 136 19.89 -18.56 8.89
CA GLU A 136 20.30 -19.84 9.45
C GLU A 136 21.38 -20.53 8.60
N GLN A 137 21.27 -20.44 7.26
CA GLN A 137 22.24 -20.97 6.31
C GLN A 137 23.53 -20.14 6.20
N ASN A 138 23.55 -18.92 6.74
CA ASN A 138 24.69 -18.00 6.66
C ASN A 138 25.00 -17.37 8.02
N PRO A 139 25.36 -18.15 9.05
CA PRO A 139 25.43 -17.67 10.44
C PRO A 139 26.46 -16.56 10.68
N ASP A 140 27.51 -16.52 9.87
CA ASP A 140 28.60 -15.53 9.98
C ASP A 140 28.35 -14.25 9.19
N ARG A 141 27.22 -14.13 8.52
CA ARG A 141 26.88 -13.00 7.63
C ARG A 141 25.65 -12.26 8.13
N PRO A 142 25.67 -10.92 8.15
CA PRO A 142 24.43 -10.17 8.44
C PRO A 142 23.39 -10.41 7.35
N VAL A 143 22.18 -10.77 7.74
CA VAL A 143 21.00 -10.87 6.87
C VAL A 143 20.03 -9.78 7.26
N ILE A 144 19.80 -8.84 6.33
CA ILE A 144 18.99 -7.65 6.57
C ILE A 144 17.76 -7.72 5.66
N PHE A 145 16.59 -7.84 6.25
CA PHE A 145 15.32 -7.82 5.52
C PHE A 145 14.81 -6.38 5.39
N MET A 146 14.57 -5.94 4.16
CA MET A 146 13.94 -4.64 3.89
C MET A 146 12.43 -4.73 4.08
N GLY A 147 11.94 -4.30 5.25
CA GLY A 147 10.55 -4.31 5.64
C GLY A 147 9.79 -3.11 5.09
N VAL A 148 9.14 -3.30 3.92
CA VAL A 148 8.28 -2.31 3.27
C VAL A 148 6.86 -2.86 3.20
N GLY A 149 5.88 -2.09 3.62
CA GLY A 149 4.49 -2.51 3.61
C GLY A 149 3.59 -1.60 4.43
N PHE A 150 2.30 -1.88 4.34
CA PHE A 150 1.26 -1.32 5.21
C PHE A 150 0.86 -2.33 6.28
N GLU A 151 -0.28 -2.10 6.93
CA GLU A 151 -0.85 -2.94 7.99
C GLU A 151 -1.02 -4.41 7.59
N THR A 152 -1.16 -4.69 6.30
CA THR A 152 -1.29 -6.05 5.76
C THR A 152 -0.01 -6.86 5.85
N THR A 153 1.15 -6.21 5.79
CA THR A 153 2.46 -6.86 5.73
C THR A 153 3.12 -6.96 7.11
N THR A 154 2.85 -5.99 7.97
CA THR A 154 3.49 -5.87 9.30
C THR A 154 3.28 -7.08 10.21
N PRO A 155 2.13 -7.78 10.25
CA PRO A 155 1.96 -8.95 11.11
C PRO A 155 2.92 -10.09 10.79
N THR A 156 3.19 -10.34 9.50
CA THR A 156 4.13 -11.41 9.09
C THR A 156 5.58 -11.06 9.43
N ILE A 157 5.92 -9.77 9.42
CA ILE A 157 7.27 -9.31 9.79
C ILE A 157 7.42 -9.33 11.31
N ALA A 158 6.38 -8.98 12.08
CA ALA A 158 6.35 -9.18 13.52
C ALA A 158 6.56 -10.65 13.88
N ALA A 159 5.82 -11.56 13.23
CA ALA A 159 5.99 -12.99 13.43
C ALA A 159 7.41 -13.46 13.08
N ALA A 160 8.02 -12.92 12.01
CA ALA A 160 9.41 -13.27 11.65
C ALA A 160 10.42 -12.80 12.72
N ILE A 161 10.24 -11.63 13.32
CA ILE A 161 11.10 -11.16 14.41
C ILE A 161 10.97 -12.07 15.64
N LEU A 162 9.75 -12.43 16.03
CA LEU A 162 9.49 -13.35 17.15
C LEU A 162 10.08 -14.75 16.87
N GLU A 163 9.94 -15.24 15.66
CA GLU A 163 10.50 -16.53 15.24
C GLU A 163 12.04 -16.48 15.20
N ALA A 164 12.64 -15.39 14.73
CA ALA A 164 14.09 -15.19 14.79
C ALA A 164 14.60 -15.18 16.22
N GLU A 165 13.85 -14.62 17.16
CA GLU A 165 14.14 -14.65 18.57
C GLU A 165 14.08 -16.08 19.11
N ALA A 166 13.01 -16.81 18.82
CA ALA A 166 12.81 -18.19 19.26
C ALA A 166 13.89 -19.15 18.71
N ARG A 167 14.35 -18.94 17.46
CA ARG A 167 15.45 -19.68 16.84
C ARG A 167 16.85 -19.23 17.29
N GLY A 168 16.95 -18.13 18.04
CA GLY A 168 18.25 -17.56 18.47
C GLY A 168 19.11 -17.02 17.33
N LEU A 169 18.50 -16.53 16.25
CA LEU A 169 19.19 -15.96 15.09
C LEU A 169 19.75 -14.57 15.43
N LEU A 170 21.06 -14.47 15.61
CA LEU A 170 21.74 -13.22 15.98
C LEU A 170 22.14 -12.37 14.77
N ASN A 171 22.16 -12.97 13.59
CA ASN A 171 22.59 -12.33 12.34
C ASN A 171 21.43 -11.80 11.50
N PHE A 172 20.17 -12.05 11.89
CA PHE A 172 18.98 -11.47 11.23
C PHE A 172 18.66 -10.09 11.79
N SER A 173 18.19 -9.20 10.93
CA SER A 173 17.61 -7.91 11.29
C SER A 173 16.66 -7.39 10.22
N VAL A 174 15.82 -6.44 10.59
CA VAL A 174 14.83 -5.80 9.73
C VAL A 174 15.13 -4.31 9.62
N TYR A 175 15.27 -3.81 8.40
CA TYR A 175 15.19 -2.37 8.13
C TYR A 175 13.71 -2.00 8.01
N CYS A 176 13.16 -1.40 9.06
CA CYS A 176 11.73 -1.08 9.14
C CYS A 176 11.42 0.22 8.40
N ALA A 177 10.71 0.13 7.27
CA ALA A 177 10.17 1.26 6.50
C ALA A 177 8.65 1.18 6.34
N HIS A 178 7.99 0.48 7.28
CA HIS A 178 6.54 0.33 7.28
C HIS A 178 5.82 1.65 7.50
N LYS A 179 4.64 1.73 6.92
CA LYS A 179 3.75 2.88 7.02
C LYS A 179 2.34 2.44 7.43
N THR A 180 1.60 3.34 8.04
CA THR A 180 0.23 3.10 8.47
C THR A 180 -0.73 4.02 7.74
N THR A 181 -1.82 3.45 7.24
CA THR A 181 -2.74 4.12 6.31
C THR A 181 -3.54 5.26 6.95
N PRO A 182 -4.12 5.13 8.17
CA PRO A 182 -5.00 6.15 8.70
C PRO A 182 -4.37 7.55 8.86
N PRO A 183 -3.12 7.72 9.38
CA PRO A 183 -2.50 9.04 9.47
C PRO A 183 -2.26 9.69 8.10
N ALA A 184 -1.93 8.91 7.08
CA ALA A 184 -1.76 9.43 5.72
C ALA A 184 -3.10 9.91 5.13
N LEU A 185 -4.18 9.17 5.36
CA LEU A 185 -5.53 9.61 4.97
C LEU A 185 -5.94 10.89 5.67
N ARG A 186 -5.63 11.03 6.97
CA ARG A 186 -5.89 12.27 7.72
C ARG A 186 -5.11 13.45 7.11
N ALA A 187 -3.86 13.26 6.74
CA ALA A 187 -3.06 14.30 6.09
C ALA A 187 -3.67 14.74 4.75
N ILE A 188 -4.18 13.79 3.94
CA ILE A 188 -4.82 14.08 2.67
C ILE A 188 -6.19 14.76 2.87
N ALA A 189 -7.00 14.27 3.80
CA ALA A 189 -8.31 14.86 4.09
C ALA A 189 -8.19 16.31 4.62
N ASN A 190 -7.08 16.63 5.26
CA ASN A 190 -6.77 17.98 5.77
C ASN A 190 -6.07 18.88 4.72
N ASP A 191 -5.72 18.37 3.53
CA ASP A 191 -5.04 19.16 2.50
C ASP A 191 -6.06 20.01 1.71
N PRO A 192 -6.02 21.37 1.80
CA PRO A 192 -6.98 22.22 1.14
C PRO A 192 -6.87 22.22 -0.40
N GLU A 193 -5.76 21.71 -0.94
CA GLU A 193 -5.58 21.57 -2.39
C GLU A 193 -6.28 20.33 -2.95
N THR A 194 -6.74 19.40 -2.07
CA THR A 194 -7.44 18.20 -2.48
C THR A 194 -8.94 18.33 -2.19
N ALA A 195 -9.76 18.32 -3.22
CA ALA A 195 -11.22 18.32 -3.10
C ALA A 195 -11.70 16.86 -3.18
N ILE A 196 -11.74 16.15 -2.04
CA ILE A 196 -12.17 14.75 -1.97
C ILE A 196 -13.50 14.68 -1.24
N ASP A 197 -14.50 14.13 -1.92
CA ASP A 197 -15.87 14.00 -1.38
C ASP A 197 -16.10 12.63 -0.70
N GLY A 198 -15.21 11.65 -0.91
CA GLY A 198 -15.30 10.34 -0.26
C GLY A 198 -14.12 9.42 -0.56
N PHE A 199 -13.89 8.43 0.31
CA PHE A 199 -12.78 7.49 0.20
C PHE A 199 -13.25 6.07 -0.07
N ILE A 200 -12.70 5.45 -1.12
CA ILE A 200 -12.75 4.00 -1.33
C ILE A 200 -11.65 3.40 -0.45
N LEU A 201 -12.04 2.87 0.71
CA LEU A 201 -11.12 2.40 1.73
C LEU A 201 -10.55 1.02 1.41
N PRO A 202 -9.30 0.73 1.83
CA PRO A 202 -8.55 -0.44 1.41
C PRO A 202 -9.03 -1.70 2.14
N GLY A 203 -9.71 -2.62 1.43
CA GLY A 203 -10.22 -3.87 1.99
C GLY A 203 -9.14 -4.73 2.65
N HIS A 204 -7.93 -4.81 2.07
CA HIS A 204 -6.84 -5.58 2.68
C HIS A 204 -6.40 -4.99 4.03
N VAL A 205 -6.26 -3.68 4.14
CA VAL A 205 -5.91 -3.01 5.40
C VAL A 205 -7.01 -3.22 6.43
N ALA A 206 -8.27 -2.99 6.04
CA ALA A 206 -9.41 -3.15 6.93
C ALA A 206 -9.60 -4.60 7.42
N THR A 207 -9.10 -5.62 6.68
CA THR A 207 -9.06 -7.01 7.17
C THR A 207 -8.22 -7.14 8.45
N ILE A 208 -7.17 -6.33 8.57
CA ILE A 208 -6.29 -6.31 9.75
C ILE A 208 -6.82 -5.35 10.82
N THR A 209 -7.13 -4.11 10.42
CA THR A 209 -7.41 -3.02 11.36
C THR A 209 -8.85 -2.92 11.81
N GLY A 210 -9.80 -3.45 11.03
CA GLY A 210 -11.23 -3.15 11.17
C GLY A 210 -11.58 -1.77 10.64
N LEU A 211 -12.75 -1.27 11.03
CA LEU A 211 -13.33 -0.01 10.55
C LEU A 211 -12.99 1.19 11.44
N ALA A 212 -12.85 0.97 12.74
CA ALA A 212 -12.66 2.04 13.73
C ALA A 212 -11.51 3.03 13.42
N PRO A 213 -10.34 2.60 12.90
CA PRO A 213 -9.26 3.53 12.56
C PRO A 213 -9.59 4.55 11.47
N PHE A 214 -10.70 4.41 10.76
CA PHE A 214 -11.14 5.34 9.72
C PHE A 214 -12.26 6.29 10.17
N SER A 215 -12.78 6.16 11.41
CA SER A 215 -13.91 6.98 11.90
C SER A 215 -13.63 8.48 11.85
N PHE A 216 -12.38 8.89 12.01
CA PHE A 216 -11.95 10.30 11.95
C PHE A 216 -12.34 11.00 10.63
N LEU A 217 -12.48 10.25 9.53
CA LEU A 217 -12.92 10.82 8.24
C LEU A 217 -14.31 11.48 8.37
N VAL A 218 -15.18 10.84 9.14
CA VAL A 218 -16.52 11.39 9.44
C VAL A 218 -16.44 12.39 10.57
N ASP A 219 -15.81 12.00 11.69
CA ASP A 219 -15.82 12.77 12.93
C ASP A 219 -15.13 14.15 12.80
N GLU A 220 -14.04 14.24 12.00
CA GLU A 220 -13.23 15.43 11.86
C GLU A 220 -13.44 16.16 10.52
N PHE A 221 -13.76 15.43 9.45
CA PHE A 221 -13.79 15.97 8.09
C PHE A 221 -15.16 15.89 7.41
N ASN A 222 -16.16 15.28 8.05
CA ASN A 222 -17.49 15.06 7.47
C ASN A 222 -17.43 14.35 6.11
N THR A 223 -16.44 13.46 5.91
CA THR A 223 -16.15 12.79 4.65
C THR A 223 -16.46 11.29 4.76
N PRO A 224 -17.33 10.72 3.91
CA PRO A 224 -17.66 9.31 3.96
C PRO A 224 -16.50 8.41 3.49
N GLY A 225 -16.47 7.18 4.03
CA GLY A 225 -15.55 6.14 3.61
C GLY A 225 -16.24 4.79 3.50
N VAL A 226 -16.00 4.06 2.41
CA VAL A 226 -16.54 2.71 2.23
C VAL A 226 -15.41 1.73 1.96
N VAL A 227 -15.29 0.72 2.82
CA VAL A 227 -14.36 -0.39 2.61
C VAL A 227 -14.90 -1.28 1.50
N THR A 228 -14.09 -1.51 0.45
CA THR A 228 -14.51 -2.35 -0.68
C THR A 228 -13.59 -3.56 -0.86
N GLY A 229 -14.14 -4.62 -1.49
CA GLY A 229 -13.35 -5.68 -2.10
C GLY A 229 -12.76 -5.23 -3.44
N PHE A 230 -12.29 -6.19 -4.23
CA PHE A 230 -11.47 -5.93 -5.41
C PHE A 230 -12.10 -6.41 -6.72
N GLU A 231 -13.19 -7.15 -6.62
CA GLU A 231 -13.94 -7.59 -7.79
C GLU A 231 -14.80 -6.43 -8.35
N PRO A 232 -15.20 -6.49 -9.64
CA PRO A 232 -15.92 -5.39 -10.27
C PRO A 232 -17.15 -4.92 -9.51
N VAL A 233 -17.98 -5.86 -9.06
CA VAL A 233 -19.22 -5.55 -8.34
C VAL A 233 -18.93 -4.97 -6.95
N ASP A 234 -17.88 -5.43 -6.26
CA ASP A 234 -17.47 -4.86 -4.97
C ASP A 234 -17.17 -3.37 -5.07
N ILE A 235 -16.34 -3.01 -6.08
CA ILE A 235 -15.89 -1.63 -6.28
C ILE A 235 -17.07 -0.75 -6.69
N LEU A 236 -17.90 -1.22 -7.64
CA LEU A 236 -19.09 -0.46 -8.08
C LEU A 236 -20.10 -0.29 -6.96
N GLN A 237 -20.30 -1.29 -6.11
CA GLN A 237 -21.18 -1.19 -4.93
C GLN A 237 -20.63 -0.13 -3.96
N GLY A 238 -19.33 -0.14 -3.67
CA GLY A 238 -18.71 0.87 -2.81
C GLY A 238 -18.81 2.28 -3.38
N ILE A 239 -18.60 2.45 -4.69
CA ILE A 239 -18.79 3.74 -5.37
C ILE A 239 -20.25 4.20 -5.26
N CYS A 240 -21.20 3.31 -5.51
CA CYS A 240 -22.64 3.62 -5.40
C CYS A 240 -23.02 4.08 -3.98
N MET A 241 -22.53 3.38 -2.95
CA MET A 241 -22.76 3.75 -1.54
C MET A 241 -22.13 5.12 -1.22
N LEU A 242 -20.88 5.38 -1.65
CA LEU A 242 -20.22 6.67 -1.45
C LEU A 242 -20.96 7.80 -2.12
N VAL A 243 -21.34 7.64 -3.39
CA VAL A 243 -22.11 8.65 -4.13
C VAL A 243 -23.43 8.94 -3.42
N GLN A 244 -24.12 7.91 -2.95
CA GLN A 244 -25.36 8.07 -2.19
C GLN A 244 -25.15 8.88 -0.90
N MET A 245 -24.11 8.54 -0.10
CA MET A 245 -23.76 9.27 1.13
C MET A 245 -23.46 10.74 0.87
N VAL A 246 -22.70 11.04 -0.20
CA VAL A 246 -22.36 12.41 -0.61
C VAL A 246 -23.60 13.18 -1.05
N VAL A 247 -24.46 12.57 -1.86
CA VAL A 247 -25.66 13.21 -2.39
C VAL A 247 -26.71 13.49 -1.31
N GLU A 248 -26.81 12.60 -0.33
CA GLU A 248 -27.77 12.71 0.79
C GLU A 248 -27.20 13.49 1.99
N ASP A 249 -25.93 13.93 1.90
CA ASP A 249 -25.22 14.62 2.99
C ASP A 249 -25.27 13.81 4.32
N ARG A 250 -25.02 12.52 4.21
CA ARG A 250 -25.04 11.57 5.35
C ARG A 250 -23.74 10.75 5.38
N PRO A 251 -22.60 11.37 5.72
CA PRO A 251 -21.33 10.67 5.75
C PRO A 251 -21.31 9.58 6.82
N ALA A 252 -20.75 8.44 6.46
CA ALA A 252 -20.54 7.31 7.37
C ALA A 252 -19.29 6.52 6.93
N ILE A 253 -18.75 5.71 7.85
CA ILE A 253 -17.83 4.64 7.50
C ILE A 253 -18.63 3.35 7.36
N ASP A 254 -18.62 2.75 6.18
CA ASP A 254 -19.37 1.51 5.91
C ASP A 254 -18.50 0.44 5.24
N ASN A 255 -19.02 -0.77 5.16
CA ASN A 255 -18.30 -1.94 4.67
C ASN A 255 -19.10 -2.68 3.58
N ALA A 256 -18.69 -2.53 2.34
CA ALA A 256 -19.19 -3.30 1.19
C ALA A 256 -18.46 -4.65 1.02
N TYR A 257 -17.38 -4.92 1.78
CA TYR A 257 -16.56 -6.12 1.69
C TYR A 257 -16.79 -7.08 2.88
N ARG A 258 -18.04 -7.31 3.26
CA ARG A 258 -18.43 -8.07 4.46
C ARG A 258 -17.91 -9.51 4.50
N ARG A 259 -17.64 -10.13 3.34
CA ARG A 259 -17.05 -11.49 3.27
C ARG A 259 -15.57 -11.54 3.65
N GLY A 260 -14.85 -10.41 3.60
CA GLY A 260 -13.43 -10.33 3.90
C GLY A 260 -13.08 -9.47 5.10
N VAL A 261 -13.98 -8.59 5.53
CA VAL A 261 -13.72 -7.60 6.58
C VAL A 261 -14.77 -7.67 7.67
N ASN A 262 -14.31 -7.90 8.90
CA ASN A 262 -15.07 -7.72 10.12
C ASN A 262 -14.86 -6.30 10.66
N ALA A 263 -15.85 -5.78 11.41
CA ALA A 263 -15.75 -4.44 11.98
C ALA A 263 -14.53 -4.25 12.89
N ASP A 264 -14.17 -5.30 13.64
CA ASP A 264 -13.06 -5.29 14.60
C ASP A 264 -11.70 -5.71 13.98
N GLY A 265 -11.67 -6.09 12.70
CA GLY A 265 -10.48 -6.58 12.01
C GLY A 265 -9.96 -7.92 12.55
N ASN A 266 -8.64 -8.12 12.51
CA ASN A 266 -7.98 -9.33 12.99
C ASN A 266 -7.22 -9.05 14.30
N PRO A 267 -7.76 -9.47 15.46
CA PRO A 267 -7.14 -9.18 16.75
C PRO A 267 -5.78 -9.87 16.93
N VAL A 268 -5.59 -11.08 16.37
CA VAL A 268 -4.32 -11.81 16.45
C VAL A 268 -3.23 -11.06 15.68
N ALA A 269 -3.53 -10.62 14.46
CA ALA A 269 -2.58 -9.86 13.66
C ALA A 269 -2.21 -8.53 14.34
N ARG A 270 -3.18 -7.81 14.90
CA ARG A 270 -2.93 -6.55 15.64
C ARG A 270 -2.06 -6.80 16.87
N GLN A 271 -2.35 -7.83 17.65
CA GLN A 271 -1.56 -8.17 18.83
C GLN A 271 -0.09 -8.46 18.49
N LEU A 272 0.17 -9.19 17.39
CA LEU A 272 1.53 -9.43 16.91
C LEU A 272 2.26 -8.13 16.56
N VAL A 273 1.57 -7.22 15.87
CA VAL A 273 2.14 -5.91 15.52
C VAL A 273 2.43 -5.08 16.77
N GLU A 274 1.48 -4.98 17.69
CA GLU A 274 1.61 -4.23 18.94
C GLU A 274 2.72 -4.78 19.86
N GLN A 275 2.99 -6.09 19.80
CA GLN A 275 4.06 -6.72 20.57
C GLN A 275 5.45 -6.29 20.08
N VAL A 276 5.64 -6.15 18.78
CA VAL A 276 6.96 -5.97 18.16
C VAL A 276 7.21 -4.52 17.75
N PHE A 277 6.16 -3.80 17.37
CA PHE A 277 6.26 -2.45 16.83
C PHE A 277 5.55 -1.40 17.69
N GLU A 278 5.98 -0.17 17.53
CA GLU A 278 5.31 1.01 18.06
C GLU A 278 5.20 2.09 16.99
N PRO A 279 4.17 2.95 17.04
CA PRO A 279 4.02 4.07 16.09
C PRO A 279 5.21 5.03 16.15
N CYS A 280 5.61 5.53 14.99
CA CYS A 280 6.64 6.56 14.88
C CYS A 280 6.32 7.54 13.75
N ASP A 281 6.98 8.69 13.79
CA ASP A 281 6.96 9.66 12.71
C ASP A 281 7.74 9.10 11.52
N THR A 282 7.20 9.25 10.31
CA THR A 282 7.92 8.83 9.11
C THR A 282 7.65 9.76 7.94
N THR A 283 8.57 9.77 6.99
CA THR A 283 8.42 10.52 5.74
C THR A 283 7.76 9.65 4.69
N TRP A 284 6.70 10.17 4.08
CA TRP A 284 6.04 9.57 2.93
C TRP A 284 6.52 10.28 1.66
N ARG A 285 6.91 9.52 0.66
CA ARG A 285 7.27 10.10 -0.63
C ARG A 285 6.06 10.86 -1.19
N GLY A 286 6.28 12.13 -1.54
CA GLY A 286 5.26 12.99 -2.11
C GLY A 286 4.30 13.65 -1.11
N LEU A 287 4.25 13.17 0.14
CA LEU A 287 3.42 13.76 1.21
C LEU A 287 4.26 14.44 2.29
N GLY A 288 5.57 14.14 2.36
CA GLY A 288 6.45 14.68 3.40
C GLY A 288 6.36 13.92 4.73
N PRO A 289 6.83 14.52 5.83
CA PRO A 289 6.77 13.94 7.16
C PRO A 289 5.34 13.94 7.69
N ILE A 290 4.89 12.80 8.20
CA ILE A 290 3.57 12.61 8.82
C ILE A 290 3.78 11.97 10.19
N ALA A 291 3.25 12.60 11.22
CA ALA A 291 3.35 12.11 12.59
C ALA A 291 2.61 10.77 12.76
N ASN A 292 3.19 9.86 13.55
CA ASN A 292 2.63 8.55 13.89
C ASN A 292 2.18 7.71 12.68
N SER A 293 2.82 7.91 11.53
CA SER A 293 2.43 7.26 10.26
C SER A 293 3.35 6.13 9.84
N GLY A 294 4.29 5.77 10.67
CA GLY A 294 5.20 4.64 10.50
C GLY A 294 5.24 3.76 11.73
N LEU A 295 6.04 2.71 11.62
CA LEU A 295 6.31 1.77 12.70
C LEU A 295 7.81 1.69 12.95
N SER A 296 8.22 1.74 14.22
CA SER A 296 9.56 1.39 14.69
C SER A 296 9.53 0.08 15.47
N ILE A 297 10.64 -0.63 15.45
CA ILE A 297 10.80 -1.83 16.27
C ILE A 297 10.97 -1.40 17.72
N ARG A 298 10.22 -2.03 18.64
CA ARG A 298 10.28 -1.71 20.06
C ARG A 298 11.68 -1.96 20.65
N PRO A 299 12.09 -1.21 21.69
CA PRO A 299 13.41 -1.34 22.31
C PRO A 299 13.76 -2.79 22.74
N GLU A 300 12.77 -3.56 23.17
CA GLU A 300 12.94 -4.95 23.58
C GLU A 300 13.46 -5.86 22.42
N PHE A 301 13.15 -5.47 21.17
CA PHE A 301 13.56 -6.15 19.95
C PHE A 301 14.65 -5.39 19.19
N SER A 302 15.31 -4.39 19.79
CA SER A 302 16.30 -3.51 19.12
C SER A 302 17.44 -4.27 18.45
N ARG A 303 17.77 -5.47 18.94
CA ARG A 303 18.77 -6.36 18.30
C ARG A 303 18.37 -6.81 16.88
N PHE A 304 17.08 -6.71 16.52
CA PHE A 304 16.56 -6.97 15.19
C PHE A 304 16.35 -5.71 14.36
N ASP A 305 16.60 -4.53 14.92
CA ASP A 305 16.51 -3.26 14.17
C ASP A 305 17.81 -2.99 13.42
N ALA A 306 17.76 -3.06 12.10
CA ALA A 306 18.93 -2.78 11.26
C ALA A 306 19.41 -1.32 11.39
N ARG A 307 18.53 -0.36 11.71
CA ARG A 307 18.92 1.05 11.93
C ARG A 307 19.73 1.22 13.21
N ALA A 308 19.40 0.45 14.25
CA ALA A 308 20.12 0.49 15.53
C ALA A 308 21.44 -0.29 15.46
N ARG A 309 21.50 -1.34 14.62
CA ARG A 309 22.67 -2.24 14.52
C ARG A 309 23.77 -1.76 13.61
N PHE A 310 23.42 -1.03 12.54
CA PHE A 310 24.38 -0.68 11.50
C PHE A 310 24.39 0.82 11.27
N ASP A 311 25.47 1.46 11.68
CA ASP A 311 25.74 2.85 11.35
C ASP A 311 26.40 2.91 9.96
N VAL A 312 25.61 3.28 8.95
CA VAL A 312 26.08 3.35 7.57
C VAL A 312 25.91 4.78 7.03
N PRO A 313 26.88 5.30 6.29
CA PRO A 313 26.76 6.59 5.64
C PRO A 313 25.71 6.52 4.52
N VAL A 314 24.63 7.28 4.66
CA VAL A 314 23.59 7.40 3.65
C VAL A 314 23.85 8.66 2.84
N GLU A 315 23.83 8.55 1.51
CA GLU A 315 24.01 9.69 0.62
C GLU A 315 22.92 10.75 0.80
N ALA A 316 23.19 11.98 0.40
CA ALA A 316 22.20 13.05 0.40
C ALA A 316 21.05 12.70 -0.55
N THR A 317 19.84 12.66 -0.03
CA THR A 317 18.66 12.26 -0.79
C THR A 317 18.33 13.27 -1.89
N VAL A 318 18.17 12.78 -3.10
CA VAL A 318 17.79 13.58 -4.28
C VAL A 318 16.54 12.96 -4.92
N GLU A 319 15.46 13.74 -4.99
CA GLU A 319 14.25 13.30 -5.72
C GLU A 319 14.45 13.40 -7.23
N PRO A 320 13.86 12.46 -8.01
CA PRO A 320 14.00 12.46 -9.47
C PRO A 320 13.44 13.73 -10.10
N ARG A 321 14.25 14.44 -10.88
CA ARG A 321 13.85 15.69 -11.53
C ARG A 321 12.68 15.46 -12.48
N GLY A 322 11.65 16.32 -12.37
CA GLY A 322 10.46 16.32 -13.24
C GLY A 322 9.43 15.24 -12.92
N CYS A 323 9.71 14.33 -11.99
CA CYS A 323 8.72 13.36 -11.54
C CYS A 323 7.63 14.06 -10.69
N ARG A 324 6.37 13.83 -11.04
CA ARG A 324 5.19 14.38 -10.34
C ARG A 324 4.48 13.33 -9.49
N CYS A 325 5.22 12.32 -9.03
CA CYS A 325 4.68 11.21 -8.25
C CYS A 325 3.92 11.69 -7.00
N GLY A 326 4.45 12.70 -6.31
CA GLY A 326 3.81 13.30 -5.13
C GLY A 326 2.45 13.91 -5.45
N ASP A 327 2.33 14.64 -6.56
CA ASP A 327 1.05 15.25 -6.96
C ASP A 327 0.02 14.19 -7.37
N VAL A 328 0.48 13.10 -7.99
CA VAL A 328 -0.38 11.95 -8.31
C VAL A 328 -0.90 11.29 -7.04
N LEU A 329 -0.03 11.04 -6.05
CA LEU A 329 -0.41 10.39 -4.80
C LEU A 329 -1.34 11.24 -3.92
N ARG A 330 -1.31 12.57 -4.08
CA ARG A 330 -2.28 13.48 -3.44
C ARG A 330 -3.58 13.64 -4.24
N GLY A 331 -3.67 13.04 -5.43
CA GLY A 331 -4.83 13.21 -6.32
C GLY A 331 -4.90 14.55 -7.02
N ALA A 332 -3.88 15.42 -6.90
CA ALA A 332 -3.84 16.74 -7.52
C ALA A 332 -3.75 16.68 -9.05
N ILE A 333 -3.11 15.65 -9.59
CA ILE A 333 -3.05 15.39 -11.04
C ILE A 333 -3.26 13.90 -11.35
N ALA A 334 -3.80 13.61 -12.52
CA ALA A 334 -3.79 12.25 -13.05
C ALA A 334 -2.35 11.86 -13.51
N PRO A 335 -1.97 10.57 -13.48
CA PRO A 335 -0.68 10.10 -13.97
C PRO A 335 -0.36 10.55 -15.40
N SER A 336 -1.35 10.56 -16.29
CA SER A 336 -1.23 11.01 -17.68
C SER A 336 -0.85 12.50 -17.85
N SER A 337 -1.07 13.31 -16.81
CA SER A 337 -0.70 14.74 -16.80
C SER A 337 0.76 14.96 -16.39
N CYS A 338 1.47 13.92 -15.93
CA CYS A 338 2.92 14.01 -15.64
C CYS A 338 3.70 14.14 -16.96
N PRO A 339 4.60 15.14 -17.12
CA PRO A 339 5.34 15.35 -18.36
C PRO A 339 6.27 14.18 -18.76
N LEU A 340 6.65 13.35 -17.78
CA LEU A 340 7.49 12.17 -18.02
C LEU A 340 6.69 10.92 -18.42
N PHE A 341 5.38 10.91 -18.14
CA PHE A 341 4.54 9.73 -18.29
C PHE A 341 4.48 9.21 -19.72
N GLY A 342 4.81 7.92 -19.89
CA GLY A 342 4.78 7.24 -21.19
C GLY A 342 5.80 7.76 -22.22
N ARG A 343 6.73 8.60 -21.79
CA ARG A 343 7.84 9.13 -22.59
C ARG A 343 9.16 8.68 -21.99
N THR A 344 9.72 9.46 -21.06
CA THR A 344 10.96 9.13 -20.33
C THR A 344 10.69 8.14 -19.20
N CYS A 345 9.48 8.14 -18.61
CA CYS A 345 9.09 7.26 -17.53
C CYS A 345 8.12 6.18 -18.05
N THR A 346 8.61 4.96 -18.18
CA THR A 346 7.87 3.76 -18.61
C THR A 346 8.14 2.61 -17.64
N PRO A 347 7.38 1.51 -17.68
CA PRO A 347 7.66 0.34 -16.83
C PRO A 347 9.05 -0.28 -17.05
N GLU A 348 9.62 -0.14 -18.25
CA GLU A 348 10.97 -0.59 -18.59
C GLU A 348 12.04 0.37 -18.04
N HIS A 349 11.74 1.67 -18.05
CA HIS A 349 12.63 2.76 -17.60
C HIS A 349 11.92 3.66 -16.59
N PRO A 350 11.63 3.16 -15.38
CA PRO A 350 10.90 3.93 -14.38
C PRO A 350 11.76 5.04 -13.79
N VAL A 351 11.25 6.28 -13.81
CA VAL A 351 11.87 7.43 -13.14
C VAL A 351 11.38 7.53 -11.69
N GLY A 352 10.12 7.21 -11.44
CA GLY A 352 9.53 7.21 -10.11
C GLY A 352 8.97 5.84 -9.71
N PRO A 353 8.81 5.57 -8.40
CA PRO A 353 8.38 4.27 -7.90
C PRO A 353 6.96 3.89 -8.33
N CYS A 354 6.08 4.86 -8.59
CA CYS A 354 4.72 4.59 -9.07
C CYS A 354 4.68 3.94 -10.47
N MET A 355 5.79 3.95 -11.22
CA MET A 355 5.92 3.25 -12.50
C MET A 355 6.62 1.88 -12.33
N VAL A 356 7.26 1.63 -11.16
CA VAL A 356 7.93 0.35 -10.85
C VAL A 356 6.93 -0.70 -10.42
N SER A 357 6.15 -0.40 -9.39
CA SER A 357 5.21 -1.35 -8.81
C SER A 357 4.03 -1.57 -9.74
N SER A 358 3.60 -2.81 -9.87
CA SER A 358 2.39 -3.17 -10.62
C SER A 358 1.12 -2.57 -10.03
N GLU A 359 1.15 -2.21 -8.74
CA GLU A 359 0.08 -1.53 -8.00
C GLU A 359 0.25 0.00 -7.98
N GLY A 360 1.29 0.53 -8.59
CA GLY A 360 1.51 1.97 -8.67
C GLY A 360 0.55 2.65 -9.64
N SER A 361 0.06 3.83 -9.27
CA SER A 361 -0.90 4.60 -10.08
C SER A 361 -0.41 4.84 -11.51
N CYS A 362 0.86 5.22 -11.69
CA CYS A 362 1.42 5.43 -13.03
C CYS A 362 1.48 4.12 -13.84
N ALA A 363 1.91 3.00 -13.23
CA ALA A 363 1.98 1.71 -13.91
C ALA A 363 0.59 1.19 -14.31
N ALA A 364 -0.41 1.35 -13.45
CA ALA A 364 -1.78 0.99 -13.75
C ALA A 364 -2.36 1.82 -14.91
N TYR A 365 -2.20 3.15 -14.87
CA TYR A 365 -2.62 4.02 -15.97
C TYR A 365 -1.87 3.74 -17.28
N TYR A 366 -0.60 3.36 -17.21
CA TYR A 366 0.18 2.99 -18.39
C TYR A 366 -0.32 1.70 -19.03
N ARG A 367 -0.64 0.70 -18.20
CA ARG A 367 -1.08 -0.63 -18.63
C ARG A 367 -2.51 -0.63 -19.16
N TYR A 368 -3.40 0.11 -18.50
CA TYR A 368 -4.84 0.15 -18.79
C TYR A 368 -5.22 1.54 -19.33
N ARG A 369 -4.51 1.96 -20.40
CA ARG A 369 -4.83 3.20 -21.11
C ARG A 369 -6.24 3.08 -21.65
N ASP A 370 -7.11 3.99 -21.26
CA ASP A 370 -8.43 4.20 -21.85
C ASP A 370 -8.31 4.85 -23.23
#